data_4989e4587d6ebc84a80bdf292e38f17f
#
_entry.id   4989e4587d6ebc84a80bdf292e38f17f
#
_cell.length_a   1.000
_cell.length_b   1.000
_cell.length_c   1.000
_cell.angle_alpha   90.00
_cell.angle_beta   90.00
_cell.angle_gamma   90.00
#
_symmetry.space_group_name_H-M   'P 1'
#
loop_
_entity.id
_entity.type
_entity.pdbx_description
1 polymer ?
#
loop_
_entity_poly.entity_id
_entity_poly.type
_entity_poly.pdbx_seq_one_letter_code
_entity_poly.pdbx_strand_id
1 'polypeptide(L)'
;MGFVHSVESMGLVDGPGIRTVIFLQGCPLRCVYCHNPDTWKICDKNAEESAPKEQIHKEFNIHKSALDVNAQKGSTLYEYTPEELLSKILRFKSYFGAEGGVTFSGGEPLIQGDFLKECLKLCKENGINICIDTSGVGNGDYEDILKYTDLILFDVKHFTREGYKSITGLDIDKAEEFLNTAQKLNVSLWIRHVVVPGLTDGDEHFKELEKYLMNIKNIRKVELLPYHELGVHKYEKMNIPYKLKNVPAADPEITTEWNERLNKTCVKS
;
A
#
# COMPACT_ATOMS: atom_id res chain seq x y z
N MET A 1 -5.35 14.24 12.85
CA MET A 1 -5.60 14.54 11.42
C MET A 1 -4.63 13.76 10.57
N GLY A 2 -5.09 13.25 9.43
CA GLY A 2 -4.27 12.56 8.45
C GLY A 2 -4.63 12.99 7.03
N PHE A 3 -3.68 12.81 6.13
CA PHE A 3 -3.80 13.19 4.73
C PHE A 3 -4.21 11.98 3.88
N VAL A 4 -5.36 12.07 3.24
CA VAL A 4 -5.94 11.02 2.40
C VAL A 4 -5.93 11.50 0.94
N HIS A 5 -5.34 10.69 0.06
CA HIS A 5 -5.35 10.92 -1.37
C HIS A 5 -6.73 10.66 -1.98
N SER A 6 -7.30 9.49 -1.67
CA SER A 6 -8.61 9.07 -2.17
C SER A 6 -9.24 7.98 -1.30
N VAL A 7 -10.54 7.78 -1.47
CA VAL A 7 -11.31 6.71 -0.84
C VAL A 7 -12.07 5.95 -1.92
N GLU A 8 -11.84 4.65 -2.01
CA GLU A 8 -12.61 3.73 -2.85
C GLU A 8 -13.59 2.95 -1.98
N SER A 9 -14.87 3.04 -2.29
CA SER A 9 -15.92 2.51 -1.41
C SER A 9 -16.15 1.01 -1.50
N MET A 10 -15.81 0.37 -2.64
CA MET A 10 -16.05 -1.06 -2.91
C MET A 10 -14.89 -1.67 -3.73
N GLY A 11 -13.68 -1.66 -3.17
CA GLY A 11 -12.51 -2.34 -3.76
C GLY A 11 -12.66 -3.85 -3.68
N LEU A 12 -12.22 -4.55 -4.73
CA LEU A 12 -12.29 -6.01 -4.85
C LEU A 12 -10.91 -6.67 -4.95
N VAL A 13 -9.85 -5.86 -5.05
CA VAL A 13 -8.48 -6.34 -5.30
C VAL A 13 -7.50 -6.02 -4.16
N ASP A 14 -7.96 -5.30 -3.15
CA ASP A 14 -7.14 -4.82 -2.03
C ASP A 14 -7.38 -5.65 -0.75
N GLY A 15 -7.42 -6.95 -0.90
CA GLY A 15 -7.67 -7.93 0.15
C GLY A 15 -8.94 -8.77 -0.10
N PRO A 16 -9.30 -9.65 0.84
CA PRO A 16 -10.45 -10.54 0.69
C PRO A 16 -11.78 -9.78 0.86
N GLY A 17 -12.80 -10.22 0.12
CA GLY A 17 -14.15 -9.66 0.19
C GLY A 17 -14.27 -8.25 -0.40
N ILE A 18 -15.37 -7.57 -0.10
CA ILE A 18 -15.60 -6.18 -0.49
C ILE A 18 -15.00 -5.27 0.58
N ARG A 19 -14.17 -4.29 0.17
CA ARG A 19 -13.46 -3.43 1.11
C ARG A 19 -13.62 -1.95 0.77
N THR A 20 -13.71 -1.13 1.81
CA THR A 20 -13.44 0.30 1.63
C THR A 20 -11.93 0.50 1.65
N VAL A 21 -11.36 1.05 0.58
CA VAL A 21 -9.92 1.27 0.47
C VAL A 21 -9.62 2.76 0.73
N ILE A 22 -8.75 3.00 1.69
CA ILE A 22 -8.29 4.35 2.06
C ILE A 22 -6.86 4.51 1.54
N PHE A 23 -6.69 5.33 0.52
CA PHE A 23 -5.37 5.65 -0.02
C PHE A 23 -4.78 6.85 0.71
N LEU A 24 -3.83 6.59 1.60
CA LEU A 24 -3.13 7.65 2.34
C LEU A 24 -2.10 8.35 1.45
N GLN A 25 -1.93 9.66 1.70
CA GLN A 25 -0.95 10.48 1.00
C GLN A 25 0.44 10.31 1.62
N GLY A 26 1.46 10.37 0.76
CA GLY A 26 2.87 10.31 1.13
C GLY A 26 3.49 8.92 0.95
N CYS A 27 4.68 8.88 0.33
CA CYS A 27 5.47 7.68 0.18
C CYS A 27 6.95 8.03 0.12
N PRO A 28 7.81 7.41 0.93
CA PRO A 28 9.25 7.66 0.88
C PRO A 28 9.94 6.90 -0.26
N LEU A 29 9.30 5.83 -0.78
CA LEU A 29 9.85 5.02 -1.85
C LEU A 29 9.73 5.72 -3.22
N ARG A 30 10.62 5.33 -4.14
CA ARG A 30 10.61 5.78 -5.55
C ARG A 30 10.67 4.57 -6.47
N CYS A 31 9.73 3.64 -6.23
CA CYS A 31 9.65 2.39 -6.99
C CYS A 31 9.63 2.67 -8.50
N VAL A 32 10.48 1.99 -9.26
CA VAL A 32 10.65 2.24 -10.70
C VAL A 32 9.38 1.97 -11.50
N TYR A 33 8.47 1.13 -10.96
CA TYR A 33 7.19 0.74 -11.55
C TYR A 33 5.97 1.34 -10.81
N CYS A 34 6.15 2.40 -10.02
CA CYS A 34 5.05 2.96 -9.23
C CYS A 34 3.89 3.43 -10.11
N HIS A 35 2.66 3.00 -9.80
CA HIS A 35 1.45 3.44 -10.51
C HIS A 35 0.84 4.72 -9.92
N ASN A 36 1.26 5.12 -8.71
CA ASN A 36 0.70 6.25 -7.98
C ASN A 36 1.76 7.28 -7.57
N PRO A 37 2.54 7.85 -8.52
CA PRO A 37 3.54 8.87 -8.20
C PRO A 37 2.93 10.14 -7.59
N ASP A 38 1.66 10.38 -7.82
CA ASP A 38 0.84 11.44 -7.24
C ASP A 38 0.70 11.33 -5.70
N THR A 39 0.92 10.13 -5.14
CA THR A 39 0.97 9.92 -3.68
C THR A 39 2.34 10.13 -3.05
N TRP A 40 3.38 10.45 -3.81
CA TRP A 40 4.75 10.52 -3.28
C TRP A 40 5.00 11.66 -2.30
N LYS A 41 4.31 12.80 -2.48
CA LYS A 41 4.56 13.97 -1.64
C LYS A 41 4.15 13.69 -0.19
N ILE A 42 5.12 13.76 0.71
CA ILE A 42 4.90 13.65 2.15
C ILE A 42 4.40 15.01 2.64
N CYS A 43 3.25 15.00 3.30
CA CYS A 43 2.69 16.17 3.96
C CYS A 43 3.15 16.18 5.43
N ASP A 44 3.80 17.27 5.84
CA ASP A 44 4.25 17.45 7.22
C ASP A 44 3.35 18.45 7.92
N LYS A 45 2.77 18.04 9.06
CA LYS A 45 1.94 18.90 9.90
C LYS A 45 2.71 20.10 10.45
N ASN A 46 4.02 19.94 10.68
CA ASN A 46 4.86 20.98 11.23
C ASN A 46 5.29 22.03 10.16
N ALA A 47 5.23 21.67 8.87
CA ALA A 47 5.47 22.63 7.80
C ALA A 47 4.30 23.61 7.61
N GLU A 48 3.10 23.28 8.09
CA GLU A 48 1.91 24.14 8.02
C GLU A 48 1.96 25.34 8.98
N GLU A 49 2.70 25.25 10.10
CA GLU A 49 2.86 26.39 11.02
C GLU A 49 3.82 27.45 10.48
N SER A 50 4.70 27.10 9.54
CA SER A 50 5.74 27.99 8.99
C SER A 50 5.45 28.48 7.57
N ALA A 51 4.51 27.91 6.83
CA ALA A 51 4.12 28.32 5.48
C ALA A 51 2.75 29.00 5.47
N PRO A 52 2.55 30.05 4.64
CA PRO A 52 1.22 30.67 4.47
C PRO A 52 0.23 29.60 4.01
N LYS A 53 -0.84 29.39 4.76
CA LYS A 53 -1.91 28.40 4.45
C LYS A 53 -2.44 28.48 3.01
N GLU A 54 -2.40 29.66 2.42
CA GLU A 54 -2.77 29.90 1.01
C GLU A 54 -1.87 29.18 -0.02
N GLN A 55 -0.61 28.87 0.32
CA GLN A 55 0.32 28.25 -0.62
C GLN A 55 0.12 26.73 -0.69
N ILE A 56 -0.17 26.10 0.43
CA ILE A 56 -0.49 24.66 0.50
C ILE A 56 -1.83 24.39 -0.18
N HIS A 57 -2.84 25.25 0.05
CA HIS A 57 -4.15 25.16 -0.61
C HIS A 57 -4.07 25.34 -2.13
N LYS A 58 -3.11 26.13 -2.66
CA LYS A 58 -2.93 26.33 -4.11
C LYS A 58 -2.21 25.17 -4.81
N GLU A 59 -1.26 24.52 -4.13
CA GLU A 59 -0.55 23.37 -4.71
C GLU A 59 -1.38 22.07 -4.72
N PHE A 60 -2.34 21.92 -3.81
CA PHE A 60 -3.10 20.70 -3.62
C PHE A 60 -4.56 20.98 -3.46
N ASN A 61 -5.30 21.84 -3.91
CA ASN A 61 -6.75 21.94 -3.68
C ASN A 61 -7.20 21.16 -2.42
N ILE A 62 -6.72 21.59 -1.23
CA ILE A 62 -7.07 20.93 0.03
C ILE A 62 -8.50 21.32 0.38
N HIS A 63 -9.41 20.36 0.34
CA HIS A 63 -10.78 20.55 0.82
C HIS A 63 -10.91 20.05 2.25
N LYS A 64 -11.26 20.93 3.18
CA LYS A 64 -11.75 20.53 4.51
C LYS A 64 -13.11 19.90 4.34
N SER A 65 -13.17 18.63 4.68
CA SER A 65 -14.33 17.76 4.82
C SER A 65 -15.55 18.17 4.01
N ALA A 66 -16.04 17.39 3.23
CA ALA A 66 -17.45 17.11 3.09
C ALA A 66 -17.72 16.42 1.76
N LEU A 67 -18.55 15.60 1.66
CA LEU A 67 -19.65 15.39 0.73
C LEU A 67 -19.48 15.90 -0.74
N ASP A 68 -18.25 16.19 -1.20
CA ASP A 68 -18.04 16.58 -2.59
C ASP A 68 -17.89 15.34 -3.49
N VAL A 69 -19.05 14.86 -3.94
CA VAL A 69 -19.19 13.83 -4.98
C VAL A 69 -18.70 14.33 -6.36
N ASN A 70 -18.19 15.55 -6.44
CA ASN A 70 -17.84 16.27 -7.67
C ASN A 70 -16.40 16.80 -7.71
N ALA A 71 -15.43 16.12 -7.15
CA ALA A 71 -14.01 16.49 -7.32
C ALA A 71 -13.58 16.31 -8.78
N GLN A 72 -13.68 17.38 -9.55
CA GLN A 72 -13.15 17.45 -10.90
C GLN A 72 -11.62 17.62 -10.89
N LYS A 73 -10.93 16.67 -11.55
CA LYS A 73 -9.61 16.80 -12.22
C LYS A 73 -8.56 17.72 -11.57
N GLY A 74 -7.93 17.24 -10.53
CA GLY A 74 -6.68 17.72 -9.94
C GLY A 74 -6.36 16.76 -8.81
N SER A 75 -5.10 16.56 -8.42
CA SER A 75 -4.76 15.76 -7.24
C SER A 75 -5.37 16.44 -6.00
N THR A 76 -6.55 15.98 -5.61
CA THR A 76 -7.30 16.55 -4.48
C THR A 76 -6.83 15.84 -3.23
N LEU A 77 -6.15 16.54 -2.35
CA LEU A 77 -5.73 16.04 -1.05
C LEU A 77 -6.82 16.36 -0.03
N TYR A 78 -7.22 15.35 0.74
CA TYR A 78 -8.23 15.49 1.80
C TYR A 78 -7.58 15.34 3.17
N GLU A 79 -7.96 16.18 4.09
CA GLU A 79 -7.57 16.06 5.49
C GLU A 79 -8.76 15.51 6.30
N TYR A 80 -8.52 14.44 7.07
CA TYR A 80 -9.54 13.79 7.91
C TYR A 80 -9.08 13.63 9.35
N THR A 81 -10.03 13.70 10.29
CA THR A 81 -9.85 13.07 11.59
C THR A 81 -10.12 11.56 11.48
N PRO A 82 -9.64 10.74 12.44
CA PRO A 82 -9.97 9.31 12.48
C PRO A 82 -11.48 9.05 12.52
N GLU A 83 -12.25 9.88 13.25
CA GLU A 83 -13.71 9.76 13.41
C GLU A 83 -14.46 10.09 12.12
N GLU A 84 -14.03 11.13 11.42
CA GLU A 84 -14.58 11.47 10.09
C GLU A 84 -14.37 10.34 9.09
N LEU A 85 -13.19 9.74 9.11
CA LEU A 85 -12.86 8.62 8.21
C LEU A 85 -13.66 7.37 8.59
N LEU A 86 -13.76 7.05 9.90
CA LEU A 86 -14.61 5.96 10.38
C LEU A 86 -16.07 6.15 9.92
N SER A 87 -16.61 7.35 10.02
CA SER A 87 -17.98 7.65 9.60
C SER A 87 -18.21 7.33 8.12
N LYS A 88 -17.20 7.57 7.27
CA LYS A 88 -17.25 7.17 5.85
C LYS A 88 -17.21 5.66 5.68
N ILE A 89 -16.31 4.97 6.38
CA ILE A 89 -16.17 3.51 6.32
C ILE A 89 -17.47 2.82 6.75
N LEU A 90 -18.09 3.28 7.83
CA LEU A 90 -19.33 2.70 8.36
C LEU A 90 -20.51 2.74 7.38
N ARG A 91 -20.55 3.70 6.46
CA ARG A 91 -21.58 3.77 5.41
C ARG A 91 -21.61 2.53 4.51
N PHE A 92 -20.48 1.85 4.38
CA PHE A 92 -20.32 0.68 3.52
C PHE A 92 -20.24 -0.64 4.30
N LYS A 93 -20.32 -0.60 5.64
CA LYS A 93 -20.16 -1.79 6.51
C LYS A 93 -21.10 -2.94 6.14
N SER A 94 -22.32 -2.64 5.70
CA SER A 94 -23.31 -3.67 5.27
C SER A 94 -22.87 -4.48 4.04
N TYR A 95 -21.92 -3.99 3.25
CA TYR A 95 -21.40 -4.65 2.05
C TYR A 95 -20.17 -5.53 2.32
N PHE A 96 -19.55 -5.43 3.49
CA PHE A 96 -18.30 -6.15 3.78
C PHE A 96 -18.47 -7.67 3.88
N GLY A 97 -19.67 -8.16 4.21
CA GLY A 97 -19.90 -9.59 4.41
C GLY A 97 -19.00 -10.18 5.50
N ALA A 98 -18.62 -11.45 5.34
CA ALA A 98 -17.82 -12.17 6.33
C ALA A 98 -16.32 -11.87 6.24
N GLU A 99 -15.80 -11.56 5.05
CA GLU A 99 -14.36 -11.44 4.78
C GLU A 99 -13.91 -10.01 4.48
N GLY A 100 -14.83 -9.15 4.06
CA GLY A 100 -14.55 -7.77 3.69
C GLY A 100 -14.33 -6.86 4.90
N GLY A 101 -14.02 -5.59 4.64
CA GLY A 101 -13.73 -4.63 5.69
C GLY A 101 -13.13 -3.33 5.17
N VAL A 102 -12.09 -2.84 5.83
CA VAL A 102 -11.31 -1.68 5.39
C VAL A 102 -9.88 -2.08 5.03
N THR A 103 -9.33 -1.45 3.99
CA THR A 103 -7.91 -1.54 3.66
C THR A 103 -7.29 -0.14 3.69
N PHE A 104 -6.23 0.03 4.46
CA PHE A 104 -5.40 1.23 4.43
C PHE A 104 -4.22 0.99 3.50
N SER A 105 -4.15 1.75 2.44
CA SER A 105 -3.19 1.67 1.33
C SER A 105 -2.73 3.08 0.94
N GLY A 106 -2.35 3.31 -0.31
CA GLY A 106 -2.06 4.62 -0.89
C GLY A 106 -0.65 4.78 -1.38
N GLY A 107 0.09 5.74 -0.81
CA GLY A 107 1.53 5.81 -0.93
C GLY A 107 2.19 4.75 -0.06
N GLU A 108 2.48 5.09 1.19
CA GLU A 108 2.90 4.15 2.24
C GLU A 108 2.17 4.53 3.54
N PRO A 109 1.18 3.74 3.98
CA PRO A 109 0.34 4.13 5.11
C PRO A 109 1.12 4.25 6.43
N LEU A 110 2.21 3.50 6.60
CA LEU A 110 3.00 3.49 7.83
C LEU A 110 3.74 4.80 8.12
N ILE A 111 3.88 5.70 7.14
CA ILE A 111 4.49 7.02 7.41
C ILE A 111 3.55 7.98 8.16
N GLN A 112 2.25 7.70 8.15
CA GLN A 112 1.26 8.40 8.96
C GLN A 112 0.86 7.56 10.20
N GLY A 113 1.84 6.93 10.87
CA GLY A 113 1.66 5.90 11.89
C GLY A 113 0.69 6.27 13.02
N ASP A 114 0.77 7.47 13.60
CA ASP A 114 -0.14 7.91 14.67
C ASP A 114 -1.59 8.01 14.18
N PHE A 115 -1.80 8.61 13.00
CA PHE A 115 -3.12 8.72 12.40
C PHE A 115 -3.68 7.34 12.03
N LEU A 116 -2.85 6.51 11.41
CA LEU A 116 -3.21 5.14 11.05
C LEU A 116 -3.64 4.35 12.30
N LYS A 117 -2.84 4.37 13.37
CA LYS A 117 -3.12 3.67 14.61
C LYS A 117 -4.49 4.03 15.19
N GLU A 118 -4.82 5.32 15.26
CA GLU A 118 -6.12 5.76 15.77
C GLU A 118 -7.27 5.30 14.84
N CYS A 119 -7.10 5.34 13.53
CA CYS A 119 -8.08 4.81 12.59
C CYS A 119 -8.31 3.30 12.79
N LEU A 120 -7.22 2.51 12.92
CA LEU A 120 -7.30 1.06 13.11
C LEU A 120 -8.02 0.71 14.41
N LYS A 121 -7.69 1.41 15.50
CA LYS A 121 -8.34 1.24 16.80
C LYS A 121 -9.85 1.46 16.70
N LEU A 122 -10.28 2.58 16.12
CA LEU A 122 -11.69 2.88 15.91
C LEU A 122 -12.40 1.85 15.04
N CYS A 123 -11.76 1.39 13.95
CA CYS A 123 -12.29 0.32 13.11
C CYS A 123 -12.46 -0.99 13.89
N LYS A 124 -11.48 -1.37 14.72
CA LYS A 124 -11.53 -2.58 15.54
C LYS A 124 -12.66 -2.51 16.58
N GLU A 125 -12.81 -1.39 17.26
CA GLU A 125 -13.89 -1.14 18.23
C GLU A 125 -15.29 -1.24 17.58
N ASN A 126 -15.38 -0.98 16.27
CA ASN A 126 -16.62 -1.11 15.50
C ASN A 126 -16.77 -2.46 14.79
N GLY A 127 -15.94 -3.46 15.11
CA GLY A 127 -16.01 -4.82 14.55
C GLY A 127 -15.79 -4.88 13.04
N ILE A 128 -14.90 -4.02 12.51
CA ILE A 128 -14.52 -3.99 11.09
C ILE A 128 -13.23 -4.79 10.93
N ASN A 129 -13.18 -5.69 9.95
CA ASN A 129 -11.96 -6.37 9.57
C ASN A 129 -10.98 -5.38 8.92
N ILE A 130 -9.72 -5.42 9.33
CA ILE A 130 -8.70 -4.44 8.98
C ILE A 130 -7.58 -5.08 8.18
N CYS A 131 -7.32 -4.52 7.00
CA CYS A 131 -6.16 -4.83 6.18
C CYS A 131 -5.25 -3.61 6.05
N ILE A 132 -3.93 -3.83 6.04
CA ILE A 132 -2.93 -2.81 5.69
C ILE A 132 -2.20 -3.28 4.44
N ASP A 133 -2.17 -2.44 3.42
CA ASP A 133 -1.41 -2.63 2.19
C ASP A 133 -0.14 -1.77 2.24
N THR A 134 1.02 -2.41 2.37
CA THR A 134 2.26 -1.73 2.72
C THR A 134 3.51 -2.41 2.17
N SER A 135 4.56 -1.62 1.95
CA SER A 135 5.92 -2.11 1.74
C SER A 135 6.71 -2.30 3.05
N GLY A 136 6.12 -1.98 4.20
CA GLY A 136 6.75 -2.09 5.51
C GLY A 136 7.65 -0.90 5.90
N VAL A 137 7.66 0.18 5.13
CA VAL A 137 8.57 1.32 5.37
C VAL A 137 7.87 2.42 6.16
N GLY A 138 8.02 2.38 7.47
CA GLY A 138 7.42 3.36 8.40
C GLY A 138 8.45 4.00 9.33
N ASN A 139 7.93 4.63 10.38
CA ASN A 139 8.72 5.35 11.39
C ASN A 139 9.08 4.51 12.63
N GLY A 140 8.76 3.22 12.65
CA GLY A 140 8.80 2.36 13.83
C GLY A 140 7.42 2.21 14.47
N ASP A 141 7.38 1.78 15.73
CA ASP A 141 6.14 1.53 16.51
C ASP A 141 5.16 0.54 15.84
N TYR A 142 5.70 -0.39 15.08
CA TYR A 142 4.93 -1.36 14.30
C TYR A 142 4.04 -2.25 15.17
N GLU A 143 4.47 -2.61 16.39
CA GLU A 143 3.67 -3.44 17.31
C GLU A 143 2.33 -2.77 17.64
N ASP A 144 2.34 -1.45 17.82
CA ASP A 144 1.14 -0.67 18.15
C ASP A 144 0.12 -0.59 16.99
N ILE A 145 0.59 -0.68 15.77
CA ILE A 145 -0.25 -0.74 14.56
C ILE A 145 -0.75 -2.17 14.33
N LEU A 146 0.15 -3.13 14.40
CA LEU A 146 -0.10 -4.52 14.06
C LEU A 146 -1.06 -5.24 15.02
N LYS A 147 -1.14 -4.83 16.28
CA LYS A 147 -2.12 -5.39 17.24
C LYS A 147 -3.59 -5.17 16.85
N TYR A 148 -3.87 -4.22 15.98
CA TYR A 148 -5.23 -3.96 15.45
C TYR A 148 -5.44 -4.55 14.05
N THR A 149 -4.39 -5.08 13.41
CA THR A 149 -4.40 -5.52 12.01
C THR A 149 -4.78 -7.00 11.90
N ASP A 150 -5.74 -7.33 11.03
CA ASP A 150 -6.17 -8.71 10.79
C ASP A 150 -5.39 -9.35 9.63
N LEU A 151 -5.02 -8.56 8.63
CA LEU A 151 -4.31 -8.99 7.44
C LEU A 151 -3.35 -7.90 6.94
N ILE A 152 -2.19 -8.30 6.45
CA ILE A 152 -1.25 -7.41 5.78
C ILE A 152 -1.14 -7.86 4.32
N LEU A 153 -1.40 -6.96 3.38
CA LEU A 153 -0.92 -7.09 2.00
C LEU A 153 0.50 -6.56 1.98
N PHE A 154 1.47 -7.46 1.97
CA PHE A 154 2.87 -7.09 2.09
C PHE A 154 3.56 -7.14 0.74
N ASP A 155 3.99 -5.98 0.27
CA ASP A 155 4.73 -5.85 -0.99
C ASP A 155 6.21 -6.20 -0.81
N VAL A 156 6.61 -7.39 -1.20
CA VAL A 156 8.03 -7.75 -1.35
C VAL A 156 8.55 -7.08 -2.61
N LYS A 157 9.17 -5.91 -2.47
CA LYS A 157 9.70 -5.15 -3.61
C LYS A 157 10.92 -5.83 -4.24
N HIS A 158 11.78 -6.41 -3.41
CA HIS A 158 12.85 -7.34 -3.73
C HIS A 158 13.33 -8.02 -2.45
N PHE A 159 14.00 -9.17 -2.57
CA PHE A 159 14.48 -9.99 -1.44
C PHE A 159 15.98 -9.82 -1.17
N THR A 160 16.73 -9.13 -2.02
CA THR A 160 18.13 -8.73 -1.77
C THR A 160 18.24 -7.23 -1.51
N ARG A 161 19.28 -6.82 -0.77
CA ARG A 161 19.53 -5.40 -0.47
C ARG A 161 19.75 -4.57 -1.72
N GLU A 162 20.57 -5.08 -2.63
CA GLU A 162 20.91 -4.41 -3.89
C GLU A 162 19.67 -4.26 -4.78
N GLY A 163 18.90 -5.33 -4.93
CA GLY A 163 17.67 -5.35 -5.72
C GLY A 163 16.61 -4.43 -5.11
N TYR A 164 16.42 -4.48 -3.80
CA TYR A 164 15.47 -3.58 -3.11
C TYR A 164 15.84 -2.11 -3.32
N LYS A 165 17.13 -1.77 -3.16
CA LYS A 165 17.62 -0.41 -3.36
C LYS A 165 17.49 0.07 -4.80
N SER A 166 17.76 -0.82 -5.78
CA SER A 166 17.63 -0.49 -7.20
C SER A 166 16.18 -0.20 -7.62
N ILE A 167 15.22 -0.93 -7.03
CA ILE A 167 13.80 -0.78 -7.32
C ILE A 167 13.20 0.40 -6.58
N THR A 168 13.48 0.54 -5.28
CA THR A 168 12.78 1.48 -4.39
C THR A 168 13.52 2.79 -4.12
N GLY A 169 14.83 2.77 -4.29
CA GLY A 169 15.74 3.87 -3.89
C GLY A 169 16.10 3.90 -2.39
N LEU A 170 15.61 2.95 -1.60
CA LEU A 170 15.84 2.85 -0.15
C LEU A 170 16.54 1.56 0.24
N ASP A 171 17.08 1.51 1.46
CA ASP A 171 17.59 0.30 2.05
C ASP A 171 16.44 -0.56 2.62
N ILE A 172 16.60 -1.90 2.61
CA ILE A 172 15.56 -2.88 2.94
C ILE A 172 15.26 -2.97 4.45
N ASP A 173 16.13 -2.47 5.31
CA ASP A 173 16.13 -2.73 6.76
C ASP A 173 14.78 -2.46 7.44
N LYS A 174 14.09 -1.38 7.08
CA LYS A 174 12.77 -1.05 7.66
C LYS A 174 11.70 -2.03 7.25
N ALA A 175 11.72 -2.49 6.01
CA ALA A 175 10.76 -3.48 5.51
C ALA A 175 10.99 -4.84 6.20
N GLU A 176 12.25 -5.23 6.42
CA GLU A 176 12.60 -6.44 7.19
C GLU A 176 12.19 -6.33 8.67
N GLU A 177 12.41 -5.18 9.30
CA GLU A 177 11.96 -4.90 10.67
C GLU A 177 10.44 -5.05 10.82
N PHE A 178 9.68 -4.45 9.90
CA PHE A 178 8.23 -4.58 9.87
C PHE A 178 7.79 -6.04 9.69
N LEU A 179 8.36 -6.74 8.72
CA LEU A 179 8.04 -8.13 8.43
C LEU A 179 8.35 -9.04 9.64
N ASN A 180 9.49 -8.84 10.29
CA ASN A 180 9.87 -9.59 11.50
C ASN A 180 8.89 -9.33 12.64
N THR A 181 8.45 -8.09 12.82
CA THR A 181 7.45 -7.72 13.83
C THR A 181 6.09 -8.36 13.53
N ALA A 182 5.66 -8.35 12.26
CA ALA A 182 4.43 -9.00 11.84
C ALA A 182 4.46 -10.53 12.08
N GLN A 183 5.59 -11.18 11.83
CA GLN A 183 5.78 -12.60 12.11
C GLN A 183 5.79 -12.91 13.63
N LYS A 184 6.45 -12.07 14.44
CA LYS A 184 6.47 -12.19 15.90
C LYS A 184 5.06 -12.11 16.49
N LEU A 185 4.23 -11.24 15.97
CA LEU A 185 2.83 -11.06 16.39
C LEU A 185 1.87 -12.03 15.69
N ASN A 186 2.36 -12.88 14.82
CA ASN A 186 1.58 -13.85 14.04
C ASN A 186 0.44 -13.22 13.24
N VAL A 187 0.61 -12.00 12.71
CA VAL A 187 -0.37 -11.35 11.84
C VAL A 187 -0.34 -12.03 10.47
N SER A 188 -1.49 -12.33 9.90
CA SER A 188 -1.60 -12.98 8.60
C SER A 188 -1.01 -12.11 7.48
N LEU A 189 -0.28 -12.74 6.55
CA LEU A 189 0.34 -12.09 5.42
C LEU A 189 -0.24 -12.58 4.09
N TRP A 190 -0.56 -11.65 3.22
CA TRP A 190 -0.78 -11.88 1.82
C TRP A 190 0.36 -11.18 1.07
N ILE A 191 1.32 -11.98 0.62
CA ILE A 191 2.52 -11.48 -0.06
C ILE A 191 2.16 -11.07 -1.48
N ARG A 192 2.63 -9.89 -1.88
CA ARG A 192 2.56 -9.42 -3.25
C ARG A 192 3.94 -9.12 -3.79
N HIS A 193 4.16 -9.42 -5.07
CA HIS A 193 5.40 -9.15 -5.77
C HIS A 193 5.13 -8.76 -7.22
N VAL A 194 5.62 -7.59 -7.63
CA VAL A 194 5.43 -7.10 -9.00
C VAL A 194 6.47 -7.75 -9.90
N VAL A 195 6.01 -8.39 -10.97
CA VAL A 195 6.85 -9.04 -11.98
C VAL A 195 7.11 -8.08 -13.13
N VAL A 196 8.32 -7.57 -13.21
CA VAL A 196 8.75 -6.61 -14.22
C VAL A 196 9.76 -7.27 -15.15
N PRO A 197 9.50 -7.37 -16.47
CA PRO A 197 10.42 -7.98 -17.43
C PRO A 197 11.83 -7.38 -17.35
N GLY A 198 12.83 -8.25 -17.20
CA GLY A 198 14.24 -7.90 -17.08
C GLY A 198 14.67 -7.35 -15.71
N LEU A 199 13.77 -7.28 -14.72
CA LEU A 199 14.11 -6.80 -13.36
C LEU A 199 13.74 -7.81 -12.27
N THR A 200 12.49 -8.28 -12.27
CA THR A 200 11.95 -9.17 -11.23
C THR A 200 11.23 -10.36 -11.85
N ASP A 201 11.64 -10.77 -13.02
CA ASP A 201 11.12 -11.92 -13.77
C ASP A 201 12.18 -13.01 -13.94
N GLY A 202 11.79 -14.10 -14.61
CA GLY A 202 12.63 -15.23 -14.96
C GLY A 202 12.76 -16.27 -13.86
N ASP A 203 13.03 -17.51 -14.31
CA ASP A 203 13.04 -18.69 -13.44
C ASP A 203 14.00 -18.59 -12.26
N GLU A 204 15.18 -18.00 -12.45
CA GLU A 204 16.16 -17.86 -11.38
C GLU A 204 15.66 -16.90 -10.30
N HIS A 205 15.09 -15.76 -10.71
CA HIS A 205 14.49 -14.81 -9.79
C HIS A 205 13.36 -15.44 -8.96
N PHE A 206 12.48 -16.19 -9.60
CA PHE A 206 11.36 -16.84 -8.91
C PHE A 206 11.80 -17.96 -7.97
N LYS A 207 12.85 -18.72 -8.28
CA LYS A 207 13.44 -19.71 -7.38
C LYS A 207 14.04 -19.05 -6.13
N GLU A 208 14.72 -17.92 -6.29
CA GLU A 208 15.27 -17.20 -5.16
C GLU A 208 14.15 -16.54 -4.32
N LEU A 209 13.11 -16.00 -4.96
CA LEU A 209 11.90 -15.52 -4.27
C LEU A 209 11.24 -16.65 -3.47
N GLU A 210 11.08 -17.85 -4.05
CA GLU A 210 10.55 -19.03 -3.37
C GLU A 210 11.35 -19.34 -2.10
N LYS A 211 12.69 -19.40 -2.19
CA LYS A 211 13.57 -19.63 -1.03
C LYS A 211 13.40 -18.55 0.04
N TYR A 212 13.29 -17.30 -0.35
CA TYR A 212 13.05 -16.20 0.58
C TYR A 212 11.69 -16.36 1.30
N LEU A 213 10.61 -16.62 0.56
CA LEU A 213 9.26 -16.76 1.09
C LEU A 213 9.11 -17.99 2.01
N MET A 214 9.82 -19.09 1.74
CA MET A 214 9.80 -20.29 2.61
C MET A 214 10.25 -20.00 4.05
N ASN A 215 11.00 -18.93 4.29
CA ASN A 215 11.43 -18.51 5.64
C ASN A 215 10.37 -17.66 6.36
N ILE A 216 9.30 -17.25 5.70
CA ILE A 216 8.20 -16.49 6.28
C ILE A 216 7.10 -17.45 6.74
N LYS A 217 6.59 -17.25 7.97
CA LYS A 217 5.77 -18.27 8.65
C LYS A 217 4.27 -18.14 8.43
N ASN A 218 3.75 -16.95 8.36
CA ASN A 218 2.32 -16.64 8.45
C ASN A 218 1.70 -16.19 7.11
N ILE A 219 2.23 -16.73 6.01
CA ILE A 219 1.72 -16.45 4.66
C ILE A 219 0.38 -17.18 4.46
N ARG A 220 -0.65 -16.42 4.08
CA ARG A 220 -1.99 -16.90 3.69
C ARG A 220 -2.16 -16.99 2.18
N LYS A 221 -1.47 -16.14 1.43
CA LYS A 221 -1.49 -16.12 -0.03
C LYS A 221 -0.21 -15.48 -0.56
N VAL A 222 0.23 -15.92 -1.73
CA VAL A 222 1.22 -15.25 -2.55
C VAL A 222 0.54 -14.80 -3.84
N GLU A 223 0.79 -13.59 -4.28
CA GLU A 223 0.26 -13.01 -5.49
C GLU A 223 1.35 -12.28 -6.27
N LEU A 224 1.68 -12.84 -7.43
CA LEU A 224 2.54 -12.18 -8.41
C LEU A 224 1.68 -11.24 -9.25
N LEU A 225 2.06 -9.99 -9.30
CA LEU A 225 1.34 -8.94 -10.02
C LEU A 225 2.07 -8.64 -11.33
N PRO A 226 1.51 -8.96 -12.50
CA PRO A 226 2.17 -8.65 -13.76
C PRO A 226 2.28 -7.13 -13.93
N TYR A 227 3.49 -6.66 -14.27
CA TYR A 227 3.73 -5.26 -14.59
C TYR A 227 2.90 -4.83 -15.81
N HIS A 228 2.33 -3.63 -15.72
CA HIS A 228 1.59 -2.97 -16.80
C HIS A 228 1.80 -1.43 -16.76
N GLU A 229 1.49 -0.75 -17.85
CA GLU A 229 1.79 0.67 -18.05
C GLU A 229 0.64 1.64 -17.66
N LEU A 230 -0.40 1.18 -16.98
CA LEU A 230 -1.59 1.99 -16.67
C LEU A 230 -1.31 3.28 -15.90
N GLY A 231 -0.24 3.31 -15.08
CA GLY A 231 0.15 4.50 -14.31
C GLY A 231 1.00 5.54 -15.07
N VAL A 232 1.50 5.23 -16.27
CA VAL A 232 2.50 6.06 -16.98
C VAL A 232 1.99 7.47 -17.29
N HIS A 233 0.72 7.62 -17.65
CA HIS A 233 0.11 8.92 -17.93
C HIS A 233 0.19 9.92 -16.74
N LYS A 234 0.34 9.42 -15.50
CA LYS A 234 0.52 10.27 -14.33
C LYS A 234 1.91 10.92 -14.31
N TYR A 235 2.94 10.17 -14.71
CA TYR A 235 4.30 10.69 -14.84
C TYR A 235 4.39 11.83 -15.85
N GLU A 236 3.73 11.68 -17.00
CA GLU A 236 3.66 12.73 -18.02
C GLU A 236 3.01 14.00 -17.47
N LYS A 237 1.85 13.86 -16.78
CA LYS A 237 1.16 14.99 -16.15
C LYS A 237 1.98 15.69 -15.06
N MET A 238 2.81 14.93 -14.34
CA MET A 238 3.68 15.45 -13.28
C MET A 238 5.04 15.93 -13.82
N ASN A 239 5.29 15.77 -15.12
CA ASN A 239 6.59 16.06 -15.77
C ASN A 239 7.75 15.31 -15.12
N ILE A 240 7.52 14.04 -14.75
CA ILE A 240 8.50 13.14 -14.15
C ILE A 240 8.91 12.09 -15.19
N PRO A 241 10.22 11.87 -15.44
CA PRO A 241 10.67 10.81 -16.33
C PRO A 241 10.25 9.42 -15.82
N TYR A 242 9.58 8.61 -16.66
CA TYR A 242 9.26 7.22 -16.33
C TYR A 242 10.44 6.31 -16.63
N LYS A 243 10.92 5.58 -15.62
CA LYS A 243 12.14 4.78 -15.72
C LYS A 243 12.01 3.53 -16.59
N LEU A 244 10.79 2.99 -16.72
CA LEU A 244 10.52 1.76 -17.46
C LEU A 244 9.89 2.01 -18.84
N LYS A 245 10.17 3.14 -19.47
CA LYS A 245 9.52 3.62 -20.72
C LYS A 245 9.52 2.59 -21.88
N ASN A 246 10.41 1.63 -21.92
CA ASN A 246 10.50 0.66 -23.01
C ASN A 246 10.41 -0.79 -22.50
N VAL A 247 9.96 -0.98 -21.27
CA VAL A 247 9.76 -2.31 -20.70
C VAL A 247 8.34 -2.75 -21.05
N PRO A 248 8.15 -3.87 -21.76
CA PRO A 248 6.82 -4.37 -22.09
C PRO A 248 6.05 -4.81 -20.85
N ALA A 249 4.73 -4.92 -20.97
CA ALA A 249 3.92 -5.57 -19.93
C ALA A 249 4.40 -7.01 -19.70
N ALA A 250 4.32 -7.48 -18.46
CA ALA A 250 4.66 -8.86 -18.12
C ALA A 250 3.65 -9.85 -18.69
N ASP A 251 4.11 -11.05 -19.03
CA ASP A 251 3.26 -12.13 -19.50
C ASP A 251 2.41 -12.69 -18.35
N PRO A 252 1.06 -12.62 -18.43
CA PRO A 252 0.18 -13.14 -17.39
C PRO A 252 0.25 -14.66 -17.22
N GLU A 253 0.60 -15.42 -18.27
CA GLU A 253 0.68 -16.89 -18.21
C GLU A 253 1.82 -17.32 -17.28
N ILE A 254 2.99 -16.71 -17.43
CA ILE A 254 4.17 -16.96 -16.58
C ILE A 254 3.87 -16.62 -15.13
N THR A 255 3.22 -15.49 -14.88
CA THR A 255 2.84 -15.10 -13.50
C THR A 255 1.83 -16.07 -12.90
N THR A 256 0.93 -16.63 -13.69
CA THR A 256 -0.08 -17.60 -13.21
C THR A 256 0.57 -18.90 -12.77
N GLU A 257 1.45 -19.48 -13.60
CA GLU A 257 2.17 -20.72 -13.28
C GLU A 257 2.98 -20.59 -11.96
N TRP A 258 3.74 -19.51 -11.84
CA TRP A 258 4.52 -19.27 -10.62
C TRP A 258 3.65 -18.93 -9.41
N ASN A 259 2.51 -18.27 -9.58
CA ASN A 259 1.55 -18.05 -8.51
C ASN A 259 1.06 -19.38 -7.90
N GLU A 260 0.67 -20.33 -8.74
CA GLU A 260 0.22 -21.65 -8.29
C GLU A 260 1.31 -22.38 -7.52
N ARG A 261 2.53 -22.37 -8.05
CA ARG A 261 3.69 -23.00 -7.41
C ARG A 261 4.02 -22.37 -6.06
N LEU A 262 4.13 -21.05 -5.97
CA LEU A 262 4.47 -20.35 -4.74
C LEU A 262 3.40 -20.53 -3.67
N ASN A 263 2.13 -20.51 -4.04
CA ASN A 263 1.05 -20.77 -3.09
C ASN A 263 1.11 -22.22 -2.55
N LYS A 264 1.41 -23.20 -3.41
CA LYS A 264 1.56 -24.61 -2.99
C LYS A 264 2.74 -24.82 -2.03
N THR A 265 3.84 -24.09 -2.24
CA THR A 265 5.10 -24.28 -1.50
C THR A 265 5.17 -23.43 -0.24
N CYS A 266 4.71 -22.16 -0.31
CA CYS A 266 4.96 -21.17 0.74
C CYS A 266 3.77 -20.96 1.69
N VAL A 267 2.53 -21.25 1.23
CA VAL A 267 1.34 -21.12 2.08
C VAL A 267 1.22 -22.40 2.93
N LYS A 268 1.36 -22.21 4.26
CA LYS A 268 1.22 -23.31 5.23
C LYS A 268 -0.23 -23.35 5.72
N SER A 269 -0.87 -24.51 5.57
CA SER A 269 -2.23 -24.80 6.08
C SER A 269 -2.31 -24.71 7.60
#